data_f18120c8f1e080fe111c7b1ced0a8dad
#
_entry.id   f18120c8f1e080fe111c7b1ced0a8dad
#
_cell.length_a   1.000
_cell.length_b   1.000
_cell.length_c   1.000
_cell.angle_alpha   90.00
_cell.angle_beta   90.00
_cell.angle_gamma   90.00
#
_symmetry.space_group_name_H-M   'P 1'
#
loop_
_entity.id
_entity.type
_entity.pdbx_description
1 polymer ?
#
loop_
_entity_poly.entity_id
_entity_poly.type
_entity_poly.pdbx_seq_one_letter_code
_entity_poly.pdbx_strand_id
1 'polypeptide(L)'
;MDCNSVPIDTSHLPYCFTRFPVRIHKDKEEIQRFTLELIHATKKEDSKAHKHSLYKYAFGPDMNIYSLSWCEADLDKMKLLIDFIELTWAHDDVAEEEPLENAVAESERLCRAMYEEYDSEPVADNGFGMRIKRFRDIRDRMKAIDAVGWVEVRDATEEWLHIDAKLKNFESLEEYLNIRKVHVGNKITTSFIRWTMGIRLSKAELSFIEPYTDCIGVWLGLMNDYMSWKRERTQPTDRVVNSVHLVMNKYNLPEEAAIDMIRGVLVRQEGKVLEMSEDLLGRTELSTNMRMYIQNLEYYAGGLFYWHFLAPRYTKPQSFDPERAD
;
A
#
# COMPACT_ATOMS: atom_id res chain seq x y z
N MET A 1 6.18 -14.64 22.11
CA MET A 1 5.44 -15.04 20.89
C MET A 1 6.48 -15.43 19.88
N ASP A 2 6.26 -16.54 19.19
CA ASP A 2 7.14 -16.88 18.08
C ASP A 2 6.93 -15.83 16.95
N CYS A 3 8.03 -15.30 16.46
CA CYS A 3 8.05 -14.30 15.40
C CYS A 3 7.70 -14.97 14.06
N ASN A 4 6.76 -14.45 13.29
CA ASN A 4 6.37 -15.01 11.98
C ASN A 4 7.35 -14.65 10.86
N SER A 5 8.32 -13.79 11.12
CA SER A 5 9.27 -13.32 10.12
C SER A 5 10.73 -13.60 10.47
N VAL A 6 11.60 -13.48 9.45
CA VAL A 6 13.04 -13.48 9.57
C VAL A 6 13.64 -12.21 8.98
N PRO A 7 14.76 -11.69 9.50
CA PRO A 7 15.42 -10.52 8.93
C PRO A 7 16.04 -10.83 7.57
N ILE A 8 16.09 -9.81 6.71
CA ILE A 8 16.83 -9.82 5.44
C ILE A 8 18.06 -8.93 5.61
N ASP A 9 19.22 -9.45 5.23
CA ASP A 9 20.45 -8.66 5.15
C ASP A 9 20.43 -7.81 3.87
N THR A 10 20.37 -6.50 4.03
CA THR A 10 20.38 -5.52 2.92
C THR A 10 21.75 -4.88 2.70
N SER A 11 22.78 -5.27 3.47
CA SER A 11 24.11 -4.65 3.43
C SER A 11 24.82 -4.82 2.08
N HIS A 12 24.44 -5.84 1.32
CA HIS A 12 24.96 -6.13 -0.01
C HIS A 12 24.34 -5.31 -1.14
N LEU A 13 23.28 -4.55 -0.84
CA LEU A 13 22.56 -3.74 -1.84
C LEU A 13 23.19 -2.36 -1.94
N PRO A 14 23.91 -2.04 -3.03
CA PRO A 14 24.40 -0.69 -3.24
C PRO A 14 23.20 0.25 -3.42
N TYR A 15 23.28 1.44 -2.82
CA TYR A 15 22.25 2.47 -2.90
C TYR A 15 20.95 2.22 -2.13
N CYS A 16 20.81 1.10 -1.39
CA CYS A 16 19.73 0.96 -0.41
C CYS A 16 19.99 1.96 0.73
N PHE A 17 19.16 2.99 0.85
CA PHE A 17 19.39 4.06 1.82
C PHE A 17 18.41 4.03 3.00
N THR A 18 17.44 3.11 2.99
CA THR A 18 16.54 2.97 4.14
C THR A 18 17.26 2.37 5.35
N ARG A 19 16.94 2.89 6.52
CA ARG A 19 17.38 2.39 7.83
C ARG A 19 16.29 1.56 8.52
N PHE A 20 15.11 1.49 7.94
CA PHE A 20 14.07 0.59 8.45
C PHE A 20 14.49 -0.87 8.34
N PRO A 21 14.19 -1.69 9.36
CA PRO A 21 14.49 -3.11 9.31
C PRO A 21 13.66 -3.80 8.22
N VAL A 22 14.34 -4.60 7.38
CA VAL A 22 13.68 -5.41 6.35
C VAL A 22 13.53 -6.83 6.86
N ARG A 23 12.31 -7.35 6.81
CA ARG A 23 11.97 -8.70 7.24
C ARG A 23 11.06 -9.36 6.21
N ILE A 24 11.00 -10.70 6.24
CA ILE A 24 10.15 -11.49 5.35
C ILE A 24 9.42 -12.57 6.14
N HIS A 25 8.17 -12.81 5.80
CA HIS A 25 7.35 -13.85 6.40
C HIS A 25 7.95 -15.24 6.17
N LYS A 26 7.92 -16.12 7.19
CA LYS A 26 8.46 -17.49 7.11
C LYS A 26 7.74 -18.35 6.07
N ASP A 27 6.44 -18.16 5.89
CA ASP A 27 5.60 -18.89 4.94
C ASP A 27 5.51 -18.19 3.58
N LYS A 28 6.56 -17.50 3.15
CA LYS A 28 6.63 -16.72 1.91
C LYS A 28 6.29 -17.54 0.65
N GLU A 29 6.67 -18.81 0.61
CA GLU A 29 6.36 -19.74 -0.49
C GLU A 29 4.85 -19.98 -0.61
N GLU A 30 4.14 -20.16 0.52
CA GLU A 30 2.69 -20.34 0.51
C GLU A 30 1.99 -19.03 0.16
N ILE A 31 2.47 -17.90 0.67
CA ILE A 31 1.95 -16.56 0.33
C ILE A 31 2.09 -16.31 -1.17
N GLN A 32 3.25 -16.60 -1.75
CA GLN A 32 3.49 -16.47 -3.19
C GLN A 32 2.56 -17.36 -4.00
N ARG A 33 2.43 -18.64 -3.64
CA ARG A 33 1.54 -19.60 -4.30
C ARG A 33 0.10 -19.09 -4.28
N PHE A 34 -0.42 -18.71 -3.11
CA PHE A 34 -1.77 -18.16 -2.96
C PHE A 34 -1.97 -16.91 -3.82
N THR A 35 -1.00 -15.98 -3.82
CA THR A 35 -1.07 -14.76 -4.62
C THR A 35 -1.21 -15.06 -6.11
N LEU A 36 -0.43 -16.00 -6.64
CA LEU A 36 -0.48 -16.37 -8.04
C LEU A 36 -1.79 -17.10 -8.40
N GLU A 37 -2.24 -18.05 -7.57
CA GLU A 37 -3.52 -18.74 -7.73
C GLU A 37 -4.68 -17.73 -7.77
N LEU A 38 -4.66 -16.73 -6.91
CA LEU A 38 -5.63 -15.67 -6.86
C LEU A 38 -5.67 -14.83 -8.15
N ILE A 39 -4.51 -14.44 -8.67
CA ILE A 39 -4.40 -13.68 -9.90
C ILE A 39 -4.95 -14.47 -11.07
N HIS A 40 -4.60 -15.75 -11.20
CA HIS A 40 -5.11 -16.62 -12.25
C HIS A 40 -6.63 -16.84 -12.15
N ALA A 41 -7.17 -16.97 -10.93
CA ALA A 41 -8.60 -17.16 -10.71
C ALA A 41 -9.45 -15.90 -10.98
N THR A 42 -8.86 -14.70 -10.87
CA THR A 42 -9.61 -13.44 -10.84
C THR A 42 -9.41 -12.54 -12.05
N LYS A 43 -8.35 -12.77 -12.81
CA LYS A 43 -8.01 -11.97 -13.99
C LYS A 43 -8.08 -12.86 -15.24
N LYS A 44 -8.69 -12.32 -16.31
CA LYS A 44 -8.77 -13.04 -17.57
C LYS A 44 -7.36 -13.32 -18.07
N GLU A 45 -7.05 -14.57 -18.34
CA GLU A 45 -5.76 -15.02 -18.88
C GLU A 45 -5.35 -14.16 -20.08
N ASP A 46 -4.07 -13.86 -20.18
CA ASP A 46 -3.48 -13.00 -21.22
C ASP A 46 -4.01 -11.55 -21.30
N SER A 47 -4.90 -11.12 -20.42
CA SER A 47 -5.29 -9.72 -20.36
C SER A 47 -4.12 -8.83 -19.89
N LYS A 48 -4.13 -7.53 -20.26
CA LYS A 48 -3.17 -6.53 -19.77
C LYS A 48 -3.09 -6.54 -18.23
N ALA A 49 -4.25 -6.62 -17.56
CA ALA A 49 -4.33 -6.66 -16.10
C ALA A 49 -3.72 -7.95 -15.51
N HIS A 50 -3.90 -9.11 -16.16
CA HIS A 50 -3.30 -10.38 -15.76
C HIS A 50 -1.76 -10.31 -15.86
N LYS A 51 -1.23 -9.93 -17.03
CA LYS A 51 0.21 -9.80 -17.28
C LYS A 51 0.85 -8.78 -16.33
N HIS A 52 0.19 -7.64 -16.10
CA HIS A 52 0.68 -6.61 -15.21
C HIS A 52 0.75 -7.11 -13.75
N SER A 53 -0.24 -7.88 -13.29
CA SER A 53 -0.21 -8.44 -11.95
C SER A 53 0.84 -9.54 -11.81
N LEU A 54 0.98 -10.46 -12.77
CA LEU A 54 2.04 -11.47 -12.74
C LEU A 54 3.43 -10.84 -12.68
N TYR A 55 3.62 -9.73 -13.39
CA TYR A 55 4.88 -9.00 -13.39
C TYR A 55 5.29 -8.46 -12.02
N LYS A 56 4.32 -8.10 -11.16
CA LYS A 56 4.59 -7.68 -9.77
C LYS A 56 5.27 -8.78 -8.96
N TYR A 57 5.03 -10.04 -9.28
CA TYR A 57 5.46 -11.22 -8.52
C TYR A 57 6.47 -12.11 -9.25
N ALA A 58 7.04 -11.63 -10.35
CA ALA A 58 7.93 -12.41 -11.22
C ALA A 58 9.22 -12.89 -10.55
N PHE A 59 9.66 -12.26 -9.47
CA PHE A 59 10.90 -12.61 -8.75
C PHE A 59 10.70 -13.62 -7.62
N GLY A 60 9.56 -14.26 -7.55
CA GLY A 60 9.30 -15.35 -6.61
C GLY A 60 9.02 -14.90 -5.17
N PRO A 61 9.05 -15.87 -4.22
CA PRO A 61 8.56 -15.66 -2.87
C PRO A 61 9.39 -14.65 -2.05
N ASP A 62 10.70 -14.51 -2.34
CA ASP A 62 11.58 -13.57 -1.65
C ASP A 62 11.26 -12.10 -1.98
N MET A 63 10.51 -11.87 -3.06
CA MET A 63 10.11 -10.55 -3.55
C MET A 63 8.60 -10.35 -3.54
N ASN A 64 7.87 -11.15 -2.80
CA ASN A 64 6.43 -10.95 -2.65
C ASN A 64 6.17 -9.79 -1.68
N ILE A 65 5.45 -8.76 -2.14
CA ILE A 65 5.19 -7.55 -1.36
C ILE A 65 4.46 -7.85 -0.05
N TYR A 66 3.55 -8.83 -0.04
CA TYR A 66 2.78 -9.18 1.15
C TYR A 66 3.67 -9.83 2.21
N SER A 67 4.54 -10.77 1.79
CA SER A 67 5.51 -11.40 2.69
C SER A 67 6.49 -10.39 3.30
N LEU A 68 6.85 -9.35 2.55
CA LEU A 68 7.78 -8.32 2.99
C LEU A 68 7.12 -7.26 3.88
N SER A 69 5.91 -6.79 3.50
CA SER A 69 5.28 -5.64 4.14
C SER A 69 4.45 -6.01 5.36
N TRP A 70 3.77 -7.15 5.36
CA TRP A 70 3.00 -7.65 6.52
C TRP A 70 3.64 -8.92 7.09
N CYS A 71 4.94 -8.85 7.32
CA CYS A 71 5.79 -10.01 7.64
C CYS A 71 5.46 -10.72 8.96
N GLU A 72 4.71 -10.11 9.86
CA GLU A 72 4.25 -10.71 11.14
C GLU A 72 2.77 -11.10 11.13
N ALA A 73 2.07 -11.01 10.00
CA ALA A 73 0.68 -11.33 9.87
C ALA A 73 0.38 -12.80 10.18
N ASP A 74 -0.81 -13.09 10.71
CA ASP A 74 -1.36 -14.44 10.69
C ASP A 74 -1.60 -14.90 9.25
N LEU A 75 -1.22 -16.11 8.88
CA LEU A 75 -1.23 -16.59 7.50
C LEU A 75 -2.64 -16.66 6.89
N ASP A 76 -3.64 -17.09 7.65
CA ASP A 76 -5.02 -17.18 7.14
C ASP A 76 -5.63 -15.79 6.94
N LYS A 77 -5.31 -14.85 7.82
CA LYS A 77 -5.69 -13.46 7.65
C LYS A 77 -4.91 -12.78 6.52
N MET A 78 -3.65 -13.17 6.31
CA MET A 78 -2.83 -12.71 5.17
C MET A 78 -3.50 -13.03 3.84
N LYS A 79 -4.10 -14.21 3.68
CA LYS A 79 -4.81 -14.59 2.45
C LYS A 79 -6.00 -13.66 2.15
N LEU A 80 -6.73 -13.24 3.19
CA LEU A 80 -7.81 -12.26 3.03
C LEU A 80 -7.30 -10.84 2.74
N LEU A 81 -6.19 -10.45 3.36
CA LEU A 81 -5.51 -9.20 3.06
C LEU A 81 -5.09 -9.14 1.59
N ILE A 82 -4.47 -10.22 1.07
CA ILE A 82 -4.05 -10.31 -0.34
C ILE A 82 -5.24 -10.14 -1.27
N ASP A 83 -6.33 -10.86 -0.98
CA ASP A 83 -7.57 -10.79 -1.76
C ASP A 83 -8.12 -9.36 -1.80
N PHE A 84 -8.17 -8.70 -0.66
CA PHE A 84 -8.65 -7.31 -0.52
C PHE A 84 -7.75 -6.32 -1.27
N ILE A 85 -6.44 -6.38 -1.07
CA ILE A 85 -5.50 -5.44 -1.69
C ILE A 85 -5.45 -5.62 -3.22
N GLU A 86 -5.53 -6.86 -3.74
CA GLU A 86 -5.60 -7.07 -5.19
C GLU A 86 -6.86 -6.47 -5.81
N LEU A 87 -7.98 -6.41 -5.07
CA LEU A 87 -9.19 -5.71 -5.50
C LEU A 87 -9.02 -4.18 -5.48
N THR A 88 -8.41 -3.63 -4.42
CA THR A 88 -8.18 -2.18 -4.33
C THR A 88 -7.19 -1.72 -5.41
N TRP A 89 -6.17 -2.49 -5.72
CA TRP A 89 -5.25 -2.17 -6.83
C TRP A 89 -5.92 -2.24 -8.21
N ALA A 90 -6.87 -3.18 -8.40
CA ALA A 90 -7.63 -3.23 -9.64
C ALA A 90 -8.53 -1.99 -9.81
N HIS A 91 -9.01 -1.41 -8.70
CA HIS A 91 -9.73 -0.13 -8.71
C HIS A 91 -8.79 1.06 -8.97
N ASP A 92 -7.62 1.08 -8.34
CA ASP A 92 -6.60 2.10 -8.52
C ASP A 92 -6.17 2.22 -10.00
N ASP A 93 -5.92 1.08 -10.65
CA ASP A 93 -5.63 1.02 -12.10
C ASP A 93 -6.77 1.64 -12.94
N VAL A 94 -8.05 1.41 -12.55
CA VAL A 94 -9.22 2.03 -13.23
C VAL A 94 -9.28 3.53 -12.94
N ALA A 95 -9.07 3.95 -11.71
CA ALA A 95 -9.09 5.35 -11.32
C ALA A 95 -8.00 6.18 -12.02
N GLU A 96 -6.84 5.56 -12.32
CA GLU A 96 -5.76 6.20 -13.10
C GLU A 96 -6.11 6.32 -14.60
N GLU A 97 -6.82 5.35 -15.19
CA GLU A 97 -7.05 5.27 -16.65
C GLU A 97 -8.39 5.91 -17.09
N GLU A 98 -9.41 5.97 -16.24
CA GLU A 98 -10.77 6.41 -16.56
C GLU A 98 -10.97 7.92 -16.25
N PRO A 99 -12.01 8.57 -16.86
CA PRO A 99 -12.44 9.91 -16.46
C PRO A 99 -12.78 9.97 -14.98
N LEU A 100 -12.46 11.08 -14.31
CA LEU A 100 -12.66 11.27 -12.87
C LEU A 100 -14.08 10.94 -12.42
N GLU A 101 -15.10 11.33 -13.20
CA GLU A 101 -16.51 11.05 -12.87
C GLU A 101 -16.82 9.54 -12.81
N ASN A 102 -16.21 8.74 -13.69
CA ASN A 102 -16.35 7.29 -13.70
C ASN A 102 -15.64 6.67 -12.48
N ALA A 103 -14.43 7.13 -12.18
CA ALA A 103 -13.68 6.68 -11.02
C ALA A 103 -14.43 6.96 -9.71
N VAL A 104 -14.98 8.16 -9.55
CA VAL A 104 -15.79 8.54 -8.38
C VAL A 104 -17.07 7.69 -8.29
N ALA A 105 -17.78 7.46 -9.40
CA ALA A 105 -18.97 6.61 -9.40
C ALA A 105 -18.65 5.15 -9.05
N GLU A 106 -17.50 4.62 -9.48
CA GLU A 106 -17.03 3.31 -9.10
C GLU A 106 -16.67 3.24 -7.61
N SER A 107 -15.94 4.25 -7.10
CA SER A 107 -15.60 4.37 -5.68
C SER A 107 -16.83 4.34 -4.77
N GLU A 108 -17.88 5.09 -5.11
CA GLU A 108 -19.13 5.10 -4.34
C GLU A 108 -19.80 3.71 -4.29
N ARG A 109 -19.78 2.96 -5.40
CA ARG A 109 -20.35 1.61 -5.43
C ARG A 109 -19.51 0.60 -4.63
N LEU A 110 -18.17 0.74 -4.64
CA LEU A 110 -17.29 -0.07 -3.81
C LEU A 110 -17.51 0.25 -2.33
N CYS A 111 -17.69 1.52 -1.96
CA CYS A 111 -18.07 1.91 -0.61
C CYS A 111 -19.35 1.22 -0.16
N ARG A 112 -20.42 1.25 -0.99
CA ARG A 112 -21.68 0.56 -0.68
C ARG A 112 -21.50 -0.94 -0.50
N ALA A 113 -20.62 -1.58 -1.29
CA ALA A 113 -20.35 -3.01 -1.17
C ALA A 113 -19.76 -3.41 0.20
N MET A 114 -19.21 -2.46 0.95
CA MET A 114 -18.71 -2.69 2.31
C MET A 114 -19.80 -2.73 3.38
N TYR A 115 -21.06 -2.41 3.04
CA TYR A 115 -22.21 -2.36 3.95
C TYR A 115 -23.29 -3.35 3.52
N GLU A 116 -23.78 -4.16 4.47
CA GLU A 116 -24.81 -5.19 4.22
C GLU A 116 -26.16 -4.61 3.79
N GLU A 117 -26.48 -3.40 4.19
CA GLU A 117 -27.73 -2.73 3.82
C GLU A 117 -27.91 -2.53 2.31
N TYR A 118 -26.80 -2.56 1.54
CA TYR A 118 -26.81 -2.46 0.07
C TYR A 118 -26.71 -3.81 -0.65
N ASP A 119 -26.77 -4.95 0.05
CA ASP A 119 -26.62 -6.27 -0.57
C ASP A 119 -27.78 -6.62 -1.54
N SER A 120 -28.96 -6.01 -1.36
CA SER A 120 -30.10 -6.14 -2.25
C SER A 120 -29.96 -5.34 -3.56
N GLU A 121 -28.98 -4.45 -3.67
CA GLU A 121 -28.76 -3.71 -4.91
C GLU A 121 -28.32 -4.64 -6.05
N PRO A 122 -28.90 -4.45 -7.26
CA PRO A 122 -28.55 -5.29 -8.41
C PRO A 122 -27.10 -5.06 -8.81
N VAL A 123 -26.41 -6.17 -9.08
CA VAL A 123 -25.01 -6.17 -9.52
C VAL A 123 -24.96 -6.52 -10.99
N ALA A 124 -24.32 -5.68 -11.80
CA ALA A 124 -24.16 -5.90 -13.22
C ALA A 124 -23.39 -7.20 -13.52
N ASP A 125 -23.71 -7.83 -14.64
CA ASP A 125 -22.98 -9.02 -15.10
C ASP A 125 -21.80 -8.60 -15.99
N ASN A 126 -20.81 -8.00 -15.39
CA ASN A 126 -19.56 -7.54 -16.02
C ASN A 126 -18.40 -7.56 -15.02
N GLY A 127 -17.21 -7.16 -15.46
CA GLY A 127 -16.00 -7.18 -14.63
C GLY A 127 -16.14 -6.35 -13.35
N PHE A 128 -16.83 -5.20 -13.41
CA PHE A 128 -17.09 -4.38 -12.23
C PHE A 128 -18.05 -5.07 -11.25
N GLY A 129 -19.14 -5.66 -11.74
CA GLY A 129 -20.06 -6.40 -10.91
C GLY A 129 -19.40 -7.62 -10.24
N MET A 130 -18.46 -8.28 -10.89
CA MET A 130 -17.66 -9.35 -10.25
C MET A 130 -16.82 -8.78 -9.10
N ARG A 131 -16.22 -7.58 -9.24
CA ARG A 131 -15.48 -6.93 -8.15
C ARG A 131 -16.39 -6.63 -6.96
N ILE A 132 -17.61 -6.11 -7.19
CA ILE A 132 -18.60 -5.86 -6.13
C ILE A 132 -18.96 -7.17 -5.38
N LYS A 133 -19.28 -8.25 -6.11
CA LYS A 133 -19.61 -9.54 -5.49
C LYS A 133 -18.46 -10.05 -4.65
N ARG A 134 -17.24 -9.92 -5.14
CA ARG A 134 -16.04 -10.34 -4.43
C ARG A 134 -15.77 -9.48 -3.19
N PHE A 135 -15.98 -8.17 -3.28
CA PHE A 135 -15.83 -7.26 -2.13
C PHE A 135 -16.80 -7.66 -0.99
N ARG A 136 -18.06 -8.01 -1.34
CA ARG A 136 -19.06 -8.51 -0.39
C ARG A 136 -18.61 -9.83 0.27
N ASP A 137 -18.10 -10.78 -0.51
CA ASP A 137 -17.57 -12.05 0.03
C ASP A 137 -16.41 -11.84 1.00
N ILE A 138 -15.43 -11.00 0.63
CA ILE A 138 -14.29 -10.68 1.50
C ILE A 138 -14.76 -9.98 2.78
N ARG A 139 -15.66 -9.00 2.68
CA ARG A 139 -16.29 -8.35 3.83
C ARG A 139 -16.85 -9.37 4.81
N ASP A 140 -17.68 -10.29 4.32
CA ASP A 140 -18.37 -11.25 5.15
C ASP A 140 -17.38 -12.21 5.84
N ARG A 141 -16.36 -12.65 5.11
CA ARG A 141 -15.28 -13.50 5.64
C ARG A 141 -14.43 -12.77 6.69
N MET A 142 -14.08 -11.51 6.44
CA MET A 142 -13.33 -10.69 7.40
C MET A 142 -14.13 -10.43 8.67
N LYS A 143 -15.43 -10.12 8.54
CA LYS A 143 -16.35 -9.93 9.68
C LYS A 143 -16.51 -11.21 10.48
N ALA A 144 -16.59 -12.37 9.85
CA ALA A 144 -16.71 -13.66 10.54
C ALA A 144 -15.49 -13.96 11.41
N ILE A 145 -14.30 -13.53 11.00
CA ILE A 145 -13.06 -13.70 11.78
C ILE A 145 -12.94 -12.63 12.86
N ASP A 146 -13.22 -11.36 12.51
CA ASP A 146 -12.97 -10.21 13.38
C ASP A 146 -13.82 -9.00 12.96
N ALA A 147 -15.04 -8.95 13.48
CA ALA A 147 -15.99 -7.90 13.17
C ALA A 147 -15.52 -6.50 13.59
N VAL A 148 -14.80 -6.41 14.70
CA VAL A 148 -14.29 -5.11 15.21
C VAL A 148 -13.16 -4.60 14.34
N GLY A 149 -12.19 -5.43 14.03
CA GLY A 149 -11.08 -5.06 13.16
C GLY A 149 -11.53 -4.77 11.71
N TRP A 150 -12.58 -5.46 11.24
CA TRP A 150 -13.20 -5.15 9.95
C TRP A 150 -13.68 -3.69 9.88
N VAL A 151 -14.31 -3.18 10.93
CA VAL A 151 -14.80 -1.78 10.95
C VAL A 151 -13.65 -0.81 10.72
N GLU A 152 -12.48 -1.03 11.32
CA GLU A 152 -11.30 -0.18 11.12
C GLU A 152 -10.78 -0.23 9.67
N VAL A 153 -10.75 -1.41 9.07
CA VAL A 153 -10.33 -1.59 7.66
C VAL A 153 -11.34 -0.93 6.72
N ARG A 154 -12.63 -1.14 6.95
CA ARG A 154 -13.71 -0.53 6.18
C ARG A 154 -13.63 1.00 6.19
N ASP A 155 -13.56 1.60 7.37
CA ASP A 155 -13.57 3.06 7.52
C ASP A 155 -12.32 3.70 6.87
N ALA A 156 -11.17 3.03 6.99
CA ALA A 156 -9.95 3.46 6.31
C ALA A 156 -10.04 3.34 4.77
N THR A 157 -10.72 2.31 4.28
CA THR A 157 -10.94 2.10 2.85
C THR A 157 -11.92 3.11 2.27
N GLU A 158 -12.99 3.43 2.98
CA GLU A 158 -13.95 4.44 2.59
C GLU A 158 -13.29 5.81 2.47
N GLU A 159 -12.45 6.20 3.43
CA GLU A 159 -11.69 7.45 3.36
C GLU A 159 -10.79 7.50 2.11
N TRP A 160 -10.11 6.40 1.79
CA TRP A 160 -9.25 6.30 0.62
C TRP A 160 -10.04 6.37 -0.69
N LEU A 161 -11.17 5.66 -0.80
CA LEU A 161 -12.01 5.66 -2.01
C LEU A 161 -12.60 7.05 -2.35
N HIS A 162 -12.71 7.94 -1.35
CA HIS A 162 -13.21 9.30 -1.55
C HIS A 162 -12.09 10.35 -1.74
N ILE A 163 -10.81 9.94 -1.73
CA ILE A 163 -9.71 10.92 -1.75
C ILE A 163 -9.52 11.55 -3.13
N ASP A 164 -9.78 10.83 -4.22
CA ASP A 164 -9.57 11.32 -5.59
C ASP A 164 -10.38 12.60 -5.88
N ALA A 165 -11.57 12.71 -5.31
CA ALA A 165 -12.38 13.91 -5.42
C ALA A 165 -11.74 15.17 -4.78
N LYS A 166 -10.69 14.98 -3.95
CA LYS A 166 -9.94 16.06 -3.28
C LYS A 166 -8.64 16.42 -3.99
N LEU A 167 -8.25 15.65 -5.00
CA LEU A 167 -7.05 15.93 -5.78
C LEU A 167 -7.27 17.20 -6.62
N LYS A 168 -6.37 18.13 -6.47
CA LYS A 168 -6.39 19.45 -7.15
C LYS A 168 -4.97 19.97 -7.35
N ASN A 169 -4.85 21.15 -7.93
CA ASN A 169 -3.57 21.85 -7.99
C ASN A 169 -3.13 22.25 -6.58
N PHE A 170 -1.95 21.80 -6.17
CA PHE A 170 -1.38 22.05 -4.85
C PHE A 170 -0.48 23.30 -4.86
N GLU A 171 -0.64 24.15 -3.86
CA GLU A 171 0.16 25.36 -3.73
C GLU A 171 1.52 25.10 -3.05
N SER A 172 1.68 23.99 -2.34
CA SER A 172 2.92 23.65 -1.65
C SER A 172 3.14 22.12 -1.55
N LEU A 173 4.39 21.73 -1.37
CA LEU A 173 4.72 20.33 -1.06
C LEU A 173 4.05 19.87 0.23
N GLU A 174 3.94 20.74 1.23
CA GLU A 174 3.27 20.45 2.50
C GLU A 174 1.78 20.14 2.29
N GLU A 175 1.05 21.00 1.54
CA GLU A 175 -0.35 20.75 1.19
C GLU A 175 -0.51 19.42 0.46
N TYR A 176 0.36 19.17 -0.52
CA TYR A 176 0.39 17.91 -1.26
C TYR A 176 0.55 16.70 -0.33
N LEU A 177 1.55 16.73 0.56
CA LEU A 177 1.87 15.61 1.46
C LEU A 177 0.75 15.34 2.46
N ASN A 178 -0.01 16.36 2.89
CA ASN A 178 -1.17 16.19 3.75
C ASN A 178 -2.31 15.39 3.08
N ILE A 179 -2.46 15.50 1.77
CA ILE A 179 -3.41 14.68 1.00
C ILE A 179 -2.76 13.34 0.61
N ARG A 180 -1.50 13.37 0.18
CA ARG A 180 -0.79 12.19 -0.30
C ARG A 180 -0.68 11.07 0.72
N LYS A 181 -0.52 11.37 2.02
CA LYS A 181 -0.49 10.38 3.10
C LYS A 181 -1.79 9.55 3.18
N VAL A 182 -2.94 10.11 2.76
CA VAL A 182 -4.21 9.38 2.65
C VAL A 182 -4.29 8.65 1.32
N HIS A 183 -3.98 9.36 0.23
CA HIS A 183 -4.03 8.84 -1.13
C HIS A 183 -3.12 7.61 -1.35
N VAL A 184 -1.98 7.52 -0.69
CA VAL A 184 -1.09 6.34 -0.73
C VAL A 184 -1.66 5.12 -0.01
N GLY A 185 -2.84 5.23 0.59
CA GLY A 185 -3.50 4.13 1.31
C GLY A 185 -2.93 3.83 2.70
N ASN A 186 -2.23 4.79 3.33
CA ASN A 186 -1.57 4.57 4.63
C ASN A 186 -2.52 3.99 5.69
N LYS A 187 -3.73 4.54 5.82
CA LYS A 187 -4.69 4.07 6.84
C LYS A 187 -5.19 2.64 6.56
N ILE A 188 -5.39 2.28 5.30
CA ILE A 188 -5.76 0.90 4.92
C ILE A 188 -4.64 -0.04 5.33
N THR A 189 -3.43 0.24 4.89
CA THR A 189 -2.28 -0.64 5.11
C THR A 189 -1.96 -0.81 6.59
N THR A 190 -2.05 0.26 7.38
CA THR A 190 -1.81 0.23 8.82
C THR A 190 -2.96 -0.42 9.61
N SER A 191 -4.22 -0.30 9.15
CA SER A 191 -5.34 -1.05 9.74
C SER A 191 -5.19 -2.56 9.51
N PHE A 192 -4.67 -2.97 8.36
CA PHE A 192 -4.36 -4.38 8.09
C PHE A 192 -3.24 -4.94 8.97
N ILE A 193 -2.24 -4.14 9.35
CA ILE A 193 -1.24 -4.57 10.34
C ILE A 193 -1.97 -4.97 11.64
N ARG A 194 -2.85 -4.12 12.14
CA ARG A 194 -3.61 -4.43 13.35
C ARG A 194 -4.54 -5.62 13.19
N TRP A 195 -5.28 -5.65 12.08
CA TRP A 195 -6.25 -6.72 11.81
C TRP A 195 -5.56 -8.09 11.69
N THR A 196 -4.50 -8.20 10.90
CA THR A 196 -3.80 -9.48 10.65
C THR A 196 -3.08 -10.00 11.88
N MET A 197 -2.57 -9.12 12.72
CA MET A 197 -1.88 -9.49 13.97
C MET A 197 -2.80 -9.60 15.19
N GLY A 198 -4.10 -9.27 15.06
CA GLY A 198 -5.02 -9.23 16.20
C GLY A 198 -4.69 -8.14 17.22
N ILE A 199 -3.97 -7.09 16.81
CA ILE A 199 -3.65 -5.96 17.68
C ILE A 199 -4.90 -5.11 17.87
N ARG A 200 -5.20 -4.80 19.15
CA ARG A 200 -6.29 -3.91 19.54
C ARG A 200 -5.74 -2.71 20.26
N LEU A 201 -6.03 -1.53 19.73
CA LEU A 201 -5.72 -0.26 20.34
C LEU A 201 -7.03 0.45 20.70
N SER A 202 -7.07 1.05 21.87
CA SER A 202 -8.17 1.93 22.28
C SER A 202 -8.16 3.22 21.43
N LYS A 203 -9.29 3.93 21.41
CA LYS A 203 -9.36 5.24 20.75
C LYS A 203 -8.30 6.22 21.29
N ALA A 204 -8.02 6.17 22.59
CA ALA A 204 -7.00 7.01 23.21
C ALA A 204 -5.58 6.65 22.71
N GLU A 205 -5.26 5.35 22.58
CA GLU A 205 -3.98 4.88 22.05
C GLU A 205 -3.84 5.23 20.56
N LEU A 206 -4.91 5.07 19.75
CA LEU A 206 -4.90 5.46 18.34
C LEU A 206 -4.66 6.96 18.18
N SER A 207 -5.36 7.79 18.97
CA SER A 207 -5.15 9.25 18.94
C SER A 207 -3.75 9.65 19.42
N PHE A 208 -3.21 8.96 20.43
CA PHE A 208 -1.86 9.20 20.92
C PHE A 208 -0.78 8.90 19.86
N ILE A 209 -0.95 7.83 19.07
CA ILE A 209 0.02 7.40 18.07
C ILE A 209 -0.21 8.02 16.69
N GLU A 210 -1.32 8.73 16.47
CA GLU A 210 -1.67 9.34 15.18
C GLU A 210 -0.55 10.21 14.58
N PRO A 211 0.17 11.09 15.34
CA PRO A 211 1.26 11.88 14.78
C PRO A 211 2.38 11.02 14.19
N TYR A 212 2.66 9.86 14.79
CA TYR A 212 3.65 8.92 14.29
C TYR A 212 3.17 8.20 13.03
N THR A 213 1.92 7.70 13.02
CA THR A 213 1.35 7.04 11.84
C THR A 213 1.20 8.00 10.67
N ASP A 214 0.89 9.26 10.92
CA ASP A 214 0.87 10.33 9.91
C ASP A 214 2.26 10.60 9.35
N CYS A 215 3.27 10.62 10.21
CA CYS A 215 4.67 10.81 9.81
C CYS A 215 5.14 9.68 8.88
N ILE A 216 4.76 8.42 9.17
CA ILE A 216 4.97 7.27 8.29
C ILE A 216 4.20 7.42 6.98
N GLY A 217 2.93 7.84 7.02
CA GLY A 217 2.12 8.07 5.83
C GLY A 217 2.74 9.08 4.86
N VAL A 218 3.30 10.16 5.38
CA VAL A 218 4.06 11.13 4.58
C VAL A 218 5.30 10.48 3.96
N TRP A 219 6.04 9.67 4.74
CA TRP A 219 7.20 8.95 4.22
C TRP A 219 6.82 7.96 3.13
N LEU A 220 5.73 7.21 3.31
CA LEU A 220 5.21 6.25 2.32
C LEU A 220 4.84 6.95 1.01
N GLY A 221 4.16 8.09 1.08
CA GLY A 221 3.81 8.88 -0.10
C GLY A 221 5.04 9.36 -0.87
N LEU A 222 6.02 9.93 -0.17
CA LEU A 222 7.29 10.38 -0.76
C LEU A 222 8.09 9.23 -1.37
N MET A 223 8.16 8.09 -0.68
CA MET A 223 8.86 6.90 -1.14
C MET A 223 8.23 6.35 -2.41
N ASN A 224 6.90 6.21 -2.43
CA ASN A 224 6.18 5.77 -3.61
C ASN A 224 6.44 6.71 -4.80
N ASP A 225 6.28 8.02 -4.62
CA ASP A 225 6.51 9.03 -5.65
C ASP A 225 7.94 8.97 -6.21
N TYR A 226 8.94 8.88 -5.32
CA TYR A 226 10.34 8.80 -5.71
C TYR A 226 10.65 7.55 -6.55
N MET A 227 10.09 6.39 -6.15
CA MET A 227 10.34 5.12 -6.84
C MET A 227 9.53 4.97 -8.12
N SER A 228 8.30 5.49 -8.17
CA SER A 228 7.38 5.35 -9.30
C SER A 228 7.61 6.39 -10.40
N TRP A 229 8.32 7.50 -10.14
CA TRP A 229 8.45 8.63 -11.05
C TRP A 229 8.86 8.24 -12.47
N LYS A 230 9.87 7.36 -12.63
CA LYS A 230 10.32 6.92 -13.97
C LYS A 230 9.22 6.27 -14.80
N ARG A 231 8.27 5.61 -14.15
CA ARG A 231 7.10 5.00 -14.79
C ARG A 231 6.02 6.05 -15.05
N GLU A 232 5.70 6.85 -14.04
CA GLU A 232 4.57 7.79 -14.09
C GLU A 232 4.79 8.96 -15.03
N ARG A 233 6.02 9.47 -15.18
CA ARG A 233 6.35 10.55 -16.11
C ARG A 233 6.02 10.24 -17.58
N THR A 234 5.83 8.98 -17.94
CA THR A 234 5.52 8.53 -19.30
C THR A 234 4.05 8.17 -19.50
N GLN A 235 3.22 8.27 -18.46
CA GLN A 235 1.79 8.00 -18.55
C GLN A 235 1.10 9.13 -19.34
N PRO A 236 0.18 8.79 -20.26
CA PRO A 236 -0.58 9.76 -21.03
C PRO A 236 -1.75 10.35 -20.23
N THR A 237 -1.48 10.84 -19.02
CA THR A 237 -2.49 11.40 -18.13
C THR A 237 -2.12 12.83 -17.73
N ASP A 238 -3.12 13.69 -17.62
CA ASP A 238 -3.02 15.04 -17.09
C ASP A 238 -3.13 15.07 -15.54
N ARG A 239 -3.37 13.92 -14.92
CA ARG A 239 -3.58 13.73 -13.49
C ARG A 239 -2.41 13.07 -12.78
N VAL A 240 -1.17 13.44 -13.13
CA VAL A 240 0.01 12.89 -12.44
C VAL A 240 0.09 13.43 -11.02
N VAL A 241 -0.19 12.56 -10.05
CA VAL A 241 -0.10 12.86 -8.61
C VAL A 241 1.25 12.37 -8.09
N ASN A 242 2.28 13.20 -8.24
CA ASN A 242 3.65 12.84 -7.86
C ASN A 242 4.42 14.07 -7.38
N SER A 243 5.11 13.95 -6.24
CA SER A 243 5.88 15.05 -5.63
C SER A 243 7.04 15.55 -6.51
N VAL A 244 7.66 14.69 -7.33
CA VAL A 244 8.71 15.10 -8.28
C VAL A 244 8.11 16.04 -9.32
N HIS A 245 6.96 15.68 -9.89
CA HIS A 245 6.25 16.54 -10.85
C HIS A 245 5.87 17.89 -10.23
N LEU A 246 5.35 17.86 -9.01
CA LEU A 246 4.98 19.07 -8.28
C LEU A 246 6.15 20.04 -8.12
N VAL A 247 7.31 19.55 -7.64
CA VAL A 247 8.46 20.44 -7.40
C VAL A 247 9.14 20.88 -8.69
N MET A 248 9.14 20.06 -9.75
CA MET A 248 9.57 20.49 -11.08
C MET A 248 8.80 21.72 -11.53
N ASN A 249 7.48 21.66 -11.49
CA ASN A 249 6.61 22.76 -11.94
C ASN A 249 6.70 23.98 -11.03
N LYS A 250 6.67 23.78 -9.72
CA LYS A 250 6.62 24.85 -8.75
C LYS A 250 7.91 25.68 -8.67
N TYR A 251 9.04 25.01 -8.75
CA TYR A 251 10.35 25.64 -8.62
C TYR A 251 11.11 25.77 -9.95
N ASN A 252 10.47 25.41 -11.06
CA ASN A 252 11.09 25.38 -12.38
C ASN A 252 12.42 24.59 -12.40
N LEU A 253 12.43 23.42 -11.75
CA LEU A 253 13.60 22.57 -11.63
C LEU A 253 13.70 21.60 -12.81
N PRO A 254 14.92 21.31 -13.29
CA PRO A 254 15.14 20.15 -14.14
C PRO A 254 14.85 18.86 -13.36
N GLU A 255 14.46 17.81 -14.09
CA GLU A 255 14.02 16.53 -13.50
C GLU A 255 15.00 15.96 -12.48
N GLU A 256 16.30 15.91 -12.81
CA GLU A 256 17.33 15.39 -11.92
C GLU A 256 17.38 16.15 -10.58
N ALA A 257 17.33 17.48 -10.62
CA ALA A 257 17.33 18.30 -9.42
C ALA A 257 16.06 18.11 -8.57
N ALA A 258 14.91 17.89 -9.22
CA ALA A 258 13.67 17.60 -8.53
C ALA A 258 13.72 16.22 -7.85
N ILE A 259 14.24 15.20 -8.52
CA ILE A 259 14.46 13.86 -7.94
C ILE A 259 15.38 13.93 -6.73
N ASP A 260 16.51 14.64 -6.83
CA ASP A 260 17.46 14.81 -5.72
C ASP A 260 16.83 15.59 -4.55
N MET A 261 16.03 16.61 -4.84
CA MET A 261 15.28 17.35 -3.82
C MET A 261 14.33 16.41 -3.06
N ILE A 262 13.50 15.61 -3.78
CA ILE A 262 12.55 14.69 -3.15
C ILE A 262 13.28 13.59 -2.39
N ARG A 263 14.39 13.06 -2.90
CA ARG A 263 15.24 12.12 -2.17
C ARG A 263 15.74 12.72 -0.86
N GLY A 264 16.20 13.97 -0.88
CA GLY A 264 16.63 14.67 0.34
C GLY A 264 15.49 14.88 1.35
N VAL A 265 14.26 15.15 0.89
CA VAL A 265 13.06 15.24 1.73
C VAL A 265 12.73 13.86 2.33
N LEU A 266 12.75 12.81 1.51
CA LEU A 266 12.47 11.43 1.92
C LEU A 266 13.42 10.94 3.01
N VAL A 267 14.73 11.16 2.86
CA VAL A 267 15.74 10.77 3.86
C VAL A 267 15.54 11.52 5.18
N ARG A 268 15.21 12.83 5.12
CA ARG A 268 14.89 13.60 6.34
C ARG A 268 13.61 13.11 7.01
N GLN A 269 12.60 12.78 6.22
CA GLN A 269 11.34 12.26 6.74
C GLN A 269 11.55 10.91 7.43
N GLU A 270 12.38 10.04 6.87
CA GLU A 270 12.77 8.78 7.51
C GLU A 270 13.45 9.01 8.85
N GLY A 271 14.39 9.96 8.90
CA GLY A 271 15.03 10.36 10.15
C GLY A 271 14.03 10.74 11.23
N LYS A 272 13.04 11.56 10.87
CA LYS A 272 11.96 11.97 11.77
C LYS A 272 11.11 10.79 12.26
N VAL A 273 10.75 9.85 11.37
CA VAL A 273 10.00 8.65 11.76
C VAL A 273 10.77 7.82 12.78
N LEU A 274 12.05 7.57 12.53
CA LEU A 274 12.90 6.76 13.43
C LEU A 274 13.10 7.43 14.79
N GLU A 275 13.32 8.74 14.82
CA GLU A 275 13.43 9.53 16.07
C GLU A 275 12.13 9.43 16.90
N MET A 276 10.96 9.60 16.25
CA MET A 276 9.66 9.44 16.92
C MET A 276 9.44 8.02 17.43
N SER A 277 9.84 7.00 16.67
CA SER A 277 9.73 5.60 17.07
C SER A 277 10.60 5.31 18.31
N GLU A 278 11.85 5.77 18.29
CA GLU A 278 12.78 5.60 19.42
C GLU A 278 12.22 6.26 20.70
N ASP A 279 11.73 7.51 20.59
CA ASP A 279 11.08 8.19 21.71
C ASP A 279 9.87 7.42 22.25
N LEU A 280 8.99 6.96 21.35
CA LEU A 280 7.81 6.17 21.74
C LEU A 280 8.23 4.86 22.39
N LEU A 281 9.09 4.07 21.79
CA LEU A 281 9.50 2.76 22.32
C LEU A 281 10.32 2.87 23.61
N GLY A 282 10.96 4.02 23.87
CA GLY A 282 11.60 4.34 25.13
C GLY A 282 10.65 4.55 26.31
N ARG A 283 9.36 4.80 26.07
CA ARG A 283 8.37 5.04 27.12
C ARG A 283 7.94 3.74 27.80
N THR A 284 7.92 3.72 29.12
CA THR A 284 7.59 2.53 29.92
C THR A 284 6.09 2.23 29.98
N GLU A 285 5.25 3.26 29.80
CA GLU A 285 3.80 3.18 29.92
C GLU A 285 3.08 2.61 28.68
N LEU A 286 3.80 2.40 27.58
CA LEU A 286 3.17 1.83 26.37
C LEU A 286 2.72 0.39 26.58
N SER A 287 1.48 0.10 26.15
CA SER A 287 0.97 -1.27 26.09
C SER A 287 1.78 -2.15 25.14
N THR A 288 1.75 -3.46 25.39
CA THR A 288 2.39 -4.44 24.48
C THR A 288 1.85 -4.30 23.05
N ASN A 289 0.55 -4.09 22.89
CA ASN A 289 -0.07 -3.90 21.57
C ASN A 289 0.47 -2.65 20.85
N MET A 290 0.65 -1.54 21.55
CA MET A 290 1.24 -0.34 20.96
C MET A 290 2.69 -0.58 20.53
N ARG A 291 3.51 -1.23 21.34
CA ARG A 291 4.90 -1.57 21.00
C ARG A 291 4.97 -2.44 19.74
N MET A 292 4.15 -3.50 19.71
CA MET A 292 4.05 -4.38 18.55
C MET A 292 3.63 -3.61 17.30
N TYR A 293 2.65 -2.71 17.43
CA TYR A 293 2.17 -1.91 16.31
C TYR A 293 3.26 -0.97 15.76
N ILE A 294 3.96 -0.22 16.63
CA ILE A 294 5.06 0.67 16.25
C ILE A 294 6.15 -0.09 15.50
N GLN A 295 6.61 -1.22 16.04
CA GLN A 295 7.62 -2.05 15.40
C GLN A 295 7.19 -2.58 14.03
N ASN A 296 5.93 -2.99 13.91
CA ASN A 296 5.41 -3.50 12.64
C ASN A 296 5.16 -2.42 11.59
N LEU A 297 4.95 -1.19 11.98
CA LEU A 297 4.95 -0.05 11.06
C LEU A 297 6.34 0.16 10.44
N GLU A 298 7.41 -0.01 11.20
CA GLU A 298 8.78 0.05 10.66
C GLU A 298 9.08 -1.15 9.74
N TYR A 299 8.65 -2.37 10.12
CA TYR A 299 8.80 -3.55 9.26
C TYR A 299 8.05 -3.38 7.94
N TYR A 300 6.83 -2.85 8.01
CA TYR A 300 6.03 -2.50 6.83
C TYR A 300 6.77 -1.52 5.93
N ALA A 301 7.28 -0.43 6.49
CA ALA A 301 8.01 0.58 5.73
C ALA A 301 9.28 0.01 5.10
N GLY A 302 10.07 -0.75 5.85
CA GLY A 302 11.30 -1.40 5.35
C GLY A 302 11.02 -2.43 4.25
N GLY A 303 10.03 -3.29 4.44
CA GLY A 303 9.62 -4.30 3.46
C GLY A 303 9.09 -3.67 2.17
N LEU A 304 8.27 -2.62 2.29
CA LEU A 304 7.73 -1.90 1.15
C LEU A 304 8.83 -1.17 0.37
N PHE A 305 9.77 -0.51 1.06
CA PHE A 305 10.92 0.11 0.41
C PHE A 305 11.77 -0.93 -0.34
N TYR A 306 12.09 -2.05 0.30
CA TYR A 306 12.87 -3.12 -0.29
C TYR A 306 12.21 -3.66 -1.56
N TRP A 307 10.90 -3.88 -1.52
CA TRP A 307 10.15 -4.33 -2.67
C TRP A 307 10.21 -3.30 -3.82
N HIS A 308 9.94 -2.01 -3.57
CA HIS A 308 10.00 -0.97 -4.59
C HIS A 308 11.40 -0.84 -5.20
N PHE A 309 12.43 -0.98 -4.38
CA PHE A 309 13.80 -0.85 -4.79
C PHE A 309 14.24 -1.96 -5.78
N LEU A 310 13.71 -3.17 -5.65
CA LEU A 310 14.09 -4.34 -6.44
C LEU A 310 13.04 -4.80 -7.44
N ALA A 311 11.77 -4.44 -7.27
CA ALA A 311 10.69 -4.94 -8.11
C ALA A 311 10.85 -4.51 -9.58
N PRO A 312 10.62 -5.42 -10.54
CA PRO A 312 10.74 -5.14 -11.96
C PRO A 312 9.91 -3.94 -12.42
N ARG A 313 8.75 -3.74 -11.80
CA ARG A 313 7.84 -2.62 -12.07
C ARG A 313 8.54 -1.26 -12.03
N TYR A 314 9.57 -1.10 -11.21
CA TYR A 314 10.29 0.17 -11.00
C TYR A 314 11.71 0.17 -11.55
N THR A 315 12.31 -1.01 -11.76
CA THR A 315 13.73 -1.13 -12.12
C THR A 315 13.97 -1.46 -13.58
N LYS A 316 12.99 -2.05 -14.28
CA LYS A 316 13.14 -2.47 -15.68
C LYS A 316 12.28 -1.62 -16.62
N PRO A 317 12.71 -1.42 -17.90
CA PRO A 317 11.90 -0.73 -18.89
C PRO A 317 10.55 -1.42 -19.12
N GLN A 318 9.51 -0.65 -19.47
CA GLN A 318 8.17 -1.18 -19.79
C GLN A 318 8.13 -2.21 -20.94
N SER A 319 9.21 -2.31 -21.73
CA SER A 319 9.37 -3.29 -22.80
C SER A 319 9.86 -4.67 -22.33
N PHE A 320 10.00 -4.89 -21.03
CA PHE A 320 10.41 -6.18 -20.51
C PHE A 320 9.29 -7.20 -20.70
N ASP A 321 9.54 -8.22 -21.52
CA ASP A 321 8.68 -9.37 -21.71
C ASP A 321 9.10 -10.46 -20.69
N PRO A 322 8.25 -10.78 -19.70
CA PRO A 322 8.59 -11.78 -18.70
C PRO A 322 8.83 -13.19 -19.29
N GLU A 323 8.31 -13.48 -20.49
CA GLU A 323 8.54 -14.77 -21.19
C GLU A 323 9.94 -14.88 -21.83
N ARG A 324 10.72 -13.79 -21.82
CA ARG A 324 12.08 -13.73 -22.38
C ARG A 324 13.18 -13.54 -21.33
N ALA A 325 12.85 -13.65 -20.06
CA ALA A 325 13.84 -13.60 -18.97
C ALA A 325 14.37 -15.01 -18.72
N ASP A 326 15.44 -15.37 -19.41
CA ASP A 326 16.31 -16.50 -19.06
C ASP A 326 17.10 -16.22 -17.78
#